data_e4eb9284a76bfbe597d2a045d1ff6570
#
_entry.id   e4eb9284a76bfbe597d2a045d1ff6570
#
_cell.length_a   1.000
_cell.length_b   1.000
_cell.length_c   1.000
_cell.angle_alpha   90.00
_cell.angle_beta   90.00
_cell.angle_gamma   90.00
#
_symmetry.space_group_name_H-M   'P 1'
#
loop_
_entity.id
_entity.type
_entity.pdbx_description
1 polymer ?
#
loop_
_entity_poly.entity_id
_entity_poly.type
_entity_poly.pdbx_seq_one_letter_code
_entity_poly.pdbx_strand_id
1 'polypeptide(L)'
;MQPDRSLKNALSLINRYENINQQNQPTLLSIANKLKDFIDRSPNKPIYLLNLLDMLYASETATSQIITSILNYQINHEFVLCRMFINYFLVPKGFNMQWFSSPCITAETDRIDICIQEKGKYAIIIENKLKGAVFQRNQIARYIGKMRREGFKDEQIFVIILPRYIDSKLFDHINQSVWRLPSDWDSPNQERDCRWESDAVSCQCDGDKDRTCEGCEIDLRRKFAPRTLILDKLFPDWLENCCLPILARREQVLASAIVQFADYLKGIYNNRINNKLNMEIVDFLRNELLKDEPSSLGQAKLIEAKQAELEDLKNGLKELCHSVYTDLIKQWYENLKRTWGEQLIYDIDSFYIKFNNIQCGCWIGNRPYWGFKSDTPNDDKLKEMVKTIMERCGIIEGQYCVENEWLAWDYTDKGDEQCERFYHAAKELGYLK
;
A
#
# COMPACT_ATOMS: atom_id res chain seq x y z
N MET A 1 22.08 38.39 5.26
CA MET A 1 21.82 36.99 5.59
C MET A 1 20.58 36.91 6.43
N GLN A 2 19.45 36.52 5.88
CA GLN A 2 18.27 36.21 6.70
C GLN A 2 18.53 34.84 7.36
N PRO A 3 18.29 34.69 8.66
CA PRO A 3 18.45 33.41 9.31
C PRO A 3 17.48 32.41 8.67
N ASP A 4 18.05 31.26 8.33
CA ASP A 4 17.40 30.15 7.69
C ASP A 4 16.06 29.83 8.36
N ARG A 5 15.00 29.64 7.55
CA ARG A 5 13.64 29.38 8.00
C ARG A 5 13.57 28.10 8.87
N SER A 6 14.48 27.15 8.60
CA SER A 6 14.60 25.91 9.40
C SER A 6 15.14 26.17 10.79
N LEU A 7 16.08 27.11 10.95
CA LEU A 7 16.62 27.51 12.26
C LEU A 7 15.57 28.25 13.10
N LYS A 8 14.72 29.08 12.46
CA LYS A 8 13.60 29.75 13.14
C LYS A 8 12.54 28.76 13.61
N ASN A 9 12.25 27.74 12.81
CA ASN A 9 11.30 26.69 13.18
C ASN A 9 11.86 25.81 14.31
N ALA A 10 13.14 25.44 14.25
CA ALA A 10 13.81 24.72 15.32
C ALA A 10 13.86 25.51 16.63
N LEU A 11 14.18 26.81 16.57
CA LEU A 11 14.15 27.72 17.73
C LEU A 11 12.73 27.90 18.29
N SER A 12 11.72 27.98 17.43
CA SER A 12 10.31 28.04 17.85
C SER A 12 9.87 26.76 18.56
N LEU A 13 10.30 25.60 18.08
CA LEU A 13 10.09 24.30 18.72
C LEU A 13 10.80 24.24 20.09
N ILE A 14 12.06 24.65 20.17
CA ILE A 14 12.84 24.70 21.43
C ILE A 14 12.18 25.65 22.43
N ASN A 15 11.80 26.87 22.03
CA ASN A 15 11.13 27.83 22.91
C ASN A 15 9.75 27.35 23.39
N ARG A 16 9.04 26.59 22.54
CA ARG A 16 7.78 25.94 22.93
C ARG A 16 8.01 24.83 23.94
N TYR A 17 9.08 24.04 23.78
CA TYR A 17 9.53 23.01 24.72
C TYR A 17 9.97 23.63 26.07
N GLU A 18 10.69 24.74 26.07
CA GLU A 18 11.11 25.44 27.28
C GLU A 18 9.91 26.04 28.06
N ASN A 19 8.91 26.55 27.35
CA ASN A 19 7.67 27.06 28.00
C ASN A 19 6.82 25.92 28.62
N ILE A 20 6.84 24.71 28.04
CA ILE A 20 6.15 23.55 28.60
C ILE A 20 6.89 23.01 29.85
N ASN A 21 8.21 23.11 29.89
CA ASN A 21 9.02 22.74 31.06
C ASN A 21 8.75 23.58 32.31
N GLN A 22 8.19 24.79 32.18
CA GLN A 22 7.82 25.62 33.31
C GLN A 22 6.59 25.13 34.10
N GLN A 23 5.90 24.07 33.60
CA GLN A 23 4.69 23.55 34.24
C GLN A 23 4.87 22.26 35.05
N ASN A 24 6.08 21.88 35.45
CA ASN A 24 6.39 20.63 36.20
C ASN A 24 5.88 19.32 35.57
N GLN A 25 5.49 19.34 34.29
CA GLN A 25 5.07 18.12 33.58
C GLN A 25 6.24 17.46 32.86
N PRO A 26 6.31 16.12 32.82
CA PRO A 26 7.37 15.42 32.11
C PRO A 26 7.26 15.71 30.61
N THR A 27 8.41 16.08 29.99
CA THR A 27 8.49 16.30 28.54
C THR A 27 8.36 14.96 27.79
N LEU A 28 7.89 15.00 26.52
CA LEU A 28 7.84 13.81 25.68
C LEU A 28 9.20 13.08 25.59
N LEU A 29 10.29 13.83 25.51
CA LEU A 29 11.64 13.26 25.45
C LEU A 29 12.00 12.53 26.75
N SER A 30 11.65 13.10 27.92
CA SER A 30 11.85 12.44 29.20
C SER A 30 11.03 11.15 29.31
N ILE A 31 9.76 11.19 28.89
CA ILE A 31 8.89 10.02 28.85
C ILE A 31 9.43 8.97 27.89
N ALA A 32 9.86 9.36 26.68
CA ALA A 32 10.42 8.46 25.70
C ALA A 32 11.69 7.75 26.19
N ASN A 33 12.60 8.46 26.86
CA ASN A 33 13.80 7.87 27.44
C ASN A 33 13.47 6.88 28.57
N LYS A 34 12.58 7.25 29.49
CA LYS A 34 12.12 6.36 30.56
C LYS A 34 11.38 5.13 30.01
N LEU A 35 10.54 5.34 28.98
CA LEU A 35 9.83 4.26 28.31
C LEU A 35 10.79 3.30 27.61
N LYS A 36 11.83 3.81 26.95
CA LYS A 36 12.89 2.97 26.36
C LYS A 36 13.56 2.11 27.42
N ASP A 37 14.00 2.71 28.53
CA ASP A 37 14.63 1.98 29.64
C ASP A 37 13.68 0.94 30.24
N PHE A 38 12.40 1.27 30.36
CA PHE A 38 11.37 0.35 30.85
C PHE A 38 11.21 -0.86 29.89
N ILE A 39 11.08 -0.62 28.58
CA ILE A 39 10.97 -1.67 27.57
C ILE A 39 12.22 -2.55 27.58
N ASP A 40 13.41 -1.94 27.67
CA ASP A 40 14.67 -2.66 27.66
C ASP A 40 14.85 -3.61 28.88
N ARG A 41 14.21 -3.29 29.99
CA ARG A 41 14.23 -4.09 31.22
C ARG A 41 13.02 -5.03 31.37
N SER A 42 11.99 -4.88 30.52
CA SER A 42 10.78 -5.71 30.63
C SER A 42 11.09 -7.18 30.39
N PRO A 43 10.64 -8.09 31.29
CA PRO A 43 10.76 -9.53 31.06
C PRO A 43 9.88 -10.02 29.89
N ASN A 44 8.91 -9.22 29.47
CA ASN A 44 8.04 -9.50 28.33
C ASN A 44 8.59 -8.95 27.01
N LYS A 45 9.75 -8.27 27.01
CA LYS A 45 10.46 -7.92 25.78
C LYS A 45 10.88 -9.19 25.08
N PRO A 46 10.51 -9.41 23.80
CA PRO A 46 10.97 -10.57 23.07
C PRO A 46 12.50 -10.55 22.97
N ILE A 47 13.14 -11.66 23.38
CA ILE A 47 14.61 -11.80 23.38
C ILE A 47 15.15 -11.69 21.96
N TYR A 48 14.38 -12.19 21.00
CA TYR A 48 14.65 -12.04 19.57
C TYR A 48 13.33 -12.11 18.80
N LEU A 49 13.28 -11.44 17.66
CA LEU A 49 12.18 -11.52 16.71
C LEU A 49 12.63 -12.43 15.57
N LEU A 50 12.18 -13.67 15.59
CA LEU A 50 12.40 -14.63 14.50
C LEU A 50 11.08 -14.89 13.79
N ASN A 51 10.95 -14.39 12.58
CA ASN A 51 9.88 -14.74 11.68
C ASN A 51 10.48 -15.19 10.35
N LEU A 52 10.27 -16.45 9.99
CA LEU A 52 10.85 -17.02 8.78
C LEU A 52 10.32 -16.35 7.50
N LEU A 53 9.07 -15.89 7.50
CA LEU A 53 8.48 -15.22 6.33
C LEU A 53 9.11 -13.85 6.07
N ASP A 54 9.49 -13.13 7.15
CA ASP A 54 10.25 -11.88 7.03
C ASP A 54 11.66 -12.14 6.51
N MET A 55 12.34 -13.12 7.10
CA MET A 55 13.73 -13.45 6.73
C MET A 55 13.88 -13.97 5.31
N LEU A 56 12.88 -14.72 4.83
CA LEU A 56 12.84 -15.26 3.48
C LEU A 56 12.20 -14.30 2.47
N TYR A 57 11.82 -13.09 2.90
CA TYR A 57 11.16 -12.09 2.04
C TYR A 57 9.97 -12.67 1.27
N ALA A 58 9.07 -13.39 1.99
CA ALA A 58 7.94 -14.07 1.39
C ALA A 58 7.20 -13.18 0.37
N SER A 59 7.07 -13.66 -0.87
CA SER A 59 6.40 -12.94 -1.97
C SER A 59 4.87 -12.93 -1.80
N GLU A 60 4.15 -12.16 -2.64
CA GLU A 60 2.69 -12.21 -2.69
C GLU A 60 2.20 -13.61 -3.06
N THR A 61 2.82 -14.26 -4.05
CA THR A 61 2.53 -15.66 -4.40
C THR A 61 2.72 -16.61 -3.21
N ALA A 62 3.82 -16.48 -2.46
CA ALA A 62 4.04 -17.32 -1.29
C ALA A 62 2.96 -17.11 -0.22
N THR A 63 2.56 -15.85 0.03
CA THR A 63 1.49 -15.55 0.99
C THR A 63 0.12 -16.02 0.50
N SER A 64 -0.17 -15.94 -0.80
CA SER A 64 -1.38 -16.53 -1.41
C SER A 64 -1.44 -18.04 -1.21
N GLN A 65 -0.33 -18.73 -1.41
CA GLN A 65 -0.23 -20.19 -1.19
C GLN A 65 -0.41 -20.55 0.29
N ILE A 66 0.15 -19.76 1.24
CA ILE A 66 -0.05 -19.98 2.67
C ILE A 66 -1.52 -19.83 3.04
N ILE A 67 -2.19 -18.76 2.61
CA ILE A 67 -3.61 -18.52 2.87
C ILE A 67 -4.45 -19.66 2.30
N THR A 68 -4.18 -20.06 1.06
CA THR A 68 -4.89 -21.16 0.40
C THR A 68 -4.69 -22.47 1.16
N SER A 69 -3.49 -22.77 1.65
CA SER A 69 -3.21 -23.97 2.43
C SER A 69 -3.95 -23.97 3.77
N ILE A 70 -4.03 -22.83 4.45
CA ILE A 70 -4.81 -22.67 5.69
C ILE A 70 -6.30 -22.92 5.43
N LEU A 71 -6.85 -22.33 4.37
CA LEU A 71 -8.26 -22.45 4.04
C LEU A 71 -8.63 -23.85 3.51
N ASN A 72 -7.69 -24.56 2.88
CA ASN A 72 -7.87 -25.94 2.44
C ASN A 72 -7.78 -27.00 3.58
N TYR A 73 -7.38 -26.55 4.78
CA TYR A 73 -7.29 -27.49 5.91
C TYR A 73 -8.66 -28.10 6.26
N GLN A 74 -8.69 -29.44 6.36
CA GLN A 74 -9.91 -30.21 6.59
C GLN A 74 -9.82 -31.00 7.90
N ILE A 75 -10.92 -31.06 8.61
CA ILE A 75 -11.15 -31.98 9.73
C ILE A 75 -12.35 -32.85 9.34
N ASN A 76 -12.17 -34.17 9.28
CA ASN A 76 -13.20 -35.12 8.88
C ASN A 76 -13.86 -34.76 7.52
N HIS A 77 -13.04 -34.36 6.54
CA HIS A 77 -13.47 -33.91 5.21
C HIS A 77 -14.26 -32.58 5.18
N GLU A 78 -14.32 -31.86 6.29
CA GLU A 78 -14.93 -30.53 6.35
C GLU A 78 -13.87 -29.43 6.30
N PHE A 79 -14.06 -28.42 5.48
CA PHE A 79 -13.20 -27.23 5.34
C PHE A 79 -13.46 -26.27 6.52
N VAL A 80 -13.03 -26.66 7.73
CA VAL A 80 -13.40 -25.98 8.98
C VAL A 80 -12.92 -24.53 8.98
N LEU A 81 -11.66 -24.27 8.63
CA LEU A 81 -11.10 -22.92 8.65
C LEU A 81 -11.69 -22.04 7.54
N CYS A 82 -11.95 -22.60 6.36
CA CYS A 82 -12.61 -21.87 5.29
C CYS A 82 -14.07 -21.50 5.68
N ARG A 83 -14.81 -22.42 6.26
CA ARG A 83 -16.16 -22.17 6.79
C ARG A 83 -16.15 -21.04 7.82
N MET A 84 -15.20 -21.06 8.73
CA MET A 84 -15.05 -20.01 9.75
C MET A 84 -14.67 -18.66 9.14
N PHE A 85 -13.77 -18.65 8.16
CA PHE A 85 -13.38 -17.46 7.43
C PHE A 85 -14.59 -16.80 6.75
N ILE A 86 -15.35 -17.58 6.00
CA ILE A 86 -16.55 -17.09 5.32
C ILE A 86 -17.58 -16.59 6.32
N ASN A 87 -17.83 -17.36 7.38
CA ASN A 87 -18.79 -16.96 8.41
C ASN A 87 -18.40 -15.65 9.11
N TYR A 88 -17.13 -15.49 9.43
CA TYR A 88 -16.65 -14.30 10.14
C TYR A 88 -16.63 -13.05 9.24
N PHE A 89 -16.11 -13.16 8.01
CA PHE A 89 -15.86 -12.02 7.15
C PHE A 89 -16.95 -11.75 6.12
N LEU A 90 -17.61 -12.78 5.57
CA LEU A 90 -18.49 -12.62 4.42
C LEU A 90 -19.98 -12.74 4.73
N VAL A 91 -20.36 -13.43 5.81
CA VAL A 91 -21.77 -13.41 6.24
C VAL A 91 -22.26 -12.00 6.56
N PRO A 92 -21.49 -11.13 7.21
CA PRO A 92 -21.84 -9.71 7.38
C PRO A 92 -21.94 -8.91 6.06
N LYS A 93 -21.39 -9.45 4.97
CA LYS A 93 -21.47 -8.91 3.61
C LYS A 93 -22.55 -9.54 2.74
N GLY A 94 -23.44 -10.35 3.36
CA GLY A 94 -24.58 -10.98 2.69
C GLY A 94 -24.30 -12.37 2.10
N PHE A 95 -23.19 -13.03 2.49
CA PHE A 95 -22.96 -14.41 2.07
C PHE A 95 -23.95 -15.36 2.71
N ASN A 96 -24.61 -16.21 1.90
CA ASN A 96 -25.52 -17.22 2.40
C ASN A 96 -24.78 -18.52 2.72
N MET A 97 -24.67 -18.87 4.00
CA MET A 97 -23.98 -20.08 4.45
C MET A 97 -24.58 -21.39 3.92
N GLN A 98 -25.81 -21.39 3.43
CA GLN A 98 -26.42 -22.58 2.77
C GLN A 98 -25.71 -22.91 1.44
N TRP A 99 -25.00 -21.96 0.85
CA TRP A 99 -24.22 -22.21 -0.37
C TRP A 99 -22.96 -23.02 -0.09
N PHE A 100 -22.43 -22.96 1.13
CA PHE A 100 -21.14 -23.58 1.49
C PHE A 100 -21.28 -25.07 1.75
N SER A 101 -20.65 -25.90 0.92
CA SER A 101 -20.57 -27.34 1.14
C SER A 101 -19.19 -27.93 0.82
N SER A 102 -18.71 -27.81 -0.40
CA SER A 102 -17.44 -28.37 -0.84
C SER A 102 -16.70 -27.39 -1.75
N PRO A 103 -16.03 -26.36 -1.17
CA PRO A 103 -15.35 -25.35 -1.94
C PRO A 103 -14.14 -25.91 -2.71
N CYS A 104 -13.92 -25.39 -3.92
CA CYS A 104 -12.65 -25.46 -4.63
C CYS A 104 -11.85 -24.21 -4.27
N ILE A 105 -10.67 -24.38 -3.67
CA ILE A 105 -9.81 -23.30 -3.20
C ILE A 105 -8.49 -23.38 -3.95
N THR A 106 -8.15 -22.35 -4.73
CA THR A 106 -6.95 -22.31 -5.58
C THR A 106 -6.15 -21.04 -5.32
N ALA A 107 -4.82 -21.14 -5.53
CA ALA A 107 -3.92 -19.98 -5.57
C ALA A 107 -3.29 -19.87 -6.96
N GLU A 108 -3.05 -18.63 -7.40
CA GLU A 108 -2.32 -18.30 -8.64
C GLU A 108 -2.91 -18.97 -9.90
N THR A 109 -4.19 -19.30 -9.85
CA THR A 109 -4.89 -19.94 -10.98
C THR A 109 -5.59 -18.85 -11.78
N ASP A 110 -5.38 -18.87 -13.11
CA ASP A 110 -6.00 -17.90 -14.02
C ASP A 110 -5.73 -16.43 -13.65
N ARG A 111 -4.54 -16.15 -13.11
CA ARG A 111 -4.08 -14.82 -12.64
C ARG A 111 -4.87 -14.25 -11.46
N ILE A 112 -5.69 -15.06 -10.79
CA ILE A 112 -6.34 -14.69 -9.54
C ILE A 112 -5.47 -15.18 -8.40
N ASP A 113 -5.07 -14.30 -7.50
CA ASP A 113 -4.17 -14.64 -6.40
C ASP A 113 -4.74 -15.75 -5.54
N ILE A 114 -6.02 -15.65 -5.13
CA ILE A 114 -6.75 -16.72 -4.46
C ILE A 114 -8.20 -16.72 -4.93
N CYS A 115 -8.71 -17.88 -5.29
CA CYS A 115 -10.11 -18.09 -5.63
C CYS A 115 -10.73 -19.18 -4.76
N ILE A 116 -11.88 -18.90 -4.13
CA ILE A 116 -12.69 -19.87 -3.39
C ILE A 116 -14.02 -19.92 -4.09
N GLN A 117 -14.36 -21.07 -4.67
CA GLN A 117 -15.60 -21.17 -5.42
C GLN A 117 -16.29 -22.52 -5.24
N GLU A 118 -17.59 -22.51 -5.41
CA GLU A 118 -18.39 -23.71 -5.56
C GLU A 118 -19.37 -23.51 -6.72
N LYS A 119 -19.19 -24.30 -7.77
CA LYS A 119 -19.86 -24.13 -9.05
C LYS A 119 -21.38 -23.97 -8.90
N GLY A 120 -21.92 -22.90 -9.49
CA GLY A 120 -23.34 -22.56 -9.46
C GLY A 120 -23.85 -21.97 -8.13
N LYS A 121 -22.99 -21.82 -7.12
CA LYS A 121 -23.38 -21.30 -5.80
C LYS A 121 -22.71 -19.98 -5.48
N TYR A 122 -21.36 -19.90 -5.49
CA TYR A 122 -20.63 -18.67 -5.17
C TYR A 122 -19.19 -18.68 -5.69
N ALA A 123 -18.63 -17.50 -5.82
CA ALA A 123 -17.21 -17.27 -6.06
C ALA A 123 -16.69 -16.14 -5.15
N ILE A 124 -15.54 -16.34 -4.53
CA ILE A 124 -14.85 -15.36 -3.69
C ILE A 124 -13.47 -15.13 -4.32
N ILE A 125 -13.22 -13.92 -4.74
CA ILE A 125 -11.96 -13.46 -5.32
C ILE A 125 -11.18 -12.78 -4.22
N ILE A 126 -9.94 -13.19 -3.94
CA ILE A 126 -9.05 -12.54 -2.99
C ILE A 126 -7.84 -12.03 -3.76
N GLU A 127 -7.67 -10.72 -3.77
CA GLU A 127 -6.52 -10.04 -4.35
C GLU A 127 -5.50 -9.70 -3.27
N ASN A 128 -4.28 -10.18 -3.44
CA ASN A 128 -3.20 -10.06 -2.46
C ASN A 128 -2.22 -8.95 -2.84
N LYS A 129 -2.21 -7.88 -2.06
CA LYS A 129 -1.30 -6.73 -2.20
C LYS A 129 -0.46 -6.49 -0.95
N LEU A 130 -0.14 -7.55 -0.21
CA LEU A 130 0.63 -7.47 1.06
C LEU A 130 2.06 -6.94 0.87
N LYS A 131 2.63 -7.05 -0.33
CA LYS A 131 3.94 -6.46 -0.66
C LYS A 131 3.83 -5.08 -1.30
N GLY A 132 2.62 -4.61 -1.58
CA GLY A 132 2.36 -3.30 -2.14
C GLY A 132 2.53 -3.23 -3.65
N ALA A 133 2.38 -4.37 -4.35
CA ALA A 133 2.33 -4.36 -5.81
C ALA A 133 1.16 -3.50 -6.30
N VAL A 134 1.40 -2.73 -7.35
CA VAL A 134 0.40 -1.82 -7.93
C VAL A 134 -0.74 -2.63 -8.55
N PHE A 135 -1.96 -2.13 -8.43
CA PHE A 135 -3.10 -2.70 -9.12
C PHE A 135 -2.97 -2.50 -10.64
N GLN A 136 -3.18 -3.57 -11.40
CA GLN A 136 -3.26 -3.47 -12.84
C GLN A 136 -4.62 -2.86 -13.28
N ARG A 137 -4.60 -2.15 -14.40
CA ARG A 137 -5.84 -1.67 -15.01
C ARG A 137 -6.82 -2.84 -15.21
N ASN A 138 -8.10 -2.60 -14.93
CA ASN A 138 -9.18 -3.58 -15.06
C ASN A 138 -9.02 -4.88 -14.25
N GLN A 139 -8.08 -4.97 -13.31
CA GLN A 139 -7.72 -6.22 -12.66
C GLN A 139 -8.91 -6.90 -11.98
N ILE A 140 -9.58 -6.23 -11.07
CA ILE A 140 -10.74 -6.79 -10.35
C ILE A 140 -11.93 -6.98 -11.30
N ALA A 141 -12.14 -6.06 -12.23
CA ALA A 141 -13.20 -6.18 -13.22
C ALA A 141 -13.04 -7.42 -14.11
N ARG A 142 -11.81 -7.74 -14.55
CA ARG A 142 -11.50 -8.97 -15.30
C ARG A 142 -11.85 -10.24 -14.53
N TYR A 143 -11.54 -10.26 -13.23
CA TYR A 143 -11.86 -11.41 -12.39
C TYR A 143 -13.36 -11.59 -12.22
N ILE A 144 -14.10 -10.49 -11.99
CA ILE A 144 -15.56 -10.50 -11.94
C ILE A 144 -16.13 -10.98 -13.28
N GLY A 145 -15.65 -10.43 -14.41
CA GLY A 145 -16.06 -10.84 -15.74
C GLY A 145 -15.81 -12.32 -16.02
N LYS A 146 -14.69 -12.87 -15.52
CA LYS A 146 -14.42 -14.30 -15.60
C LYS A 146 -15.45 -15.10 -14.82
N MET A 147 -15.74 -14.75 -13.57
CA MET A 147 -16.75 -15.44 -12.76
C MET A 147 -18.14 -15.40 -13.40
N ARG A 148 -18.52 -14.28 -14.02
CA ARG A 148 -19.76 -14.19 -14.81
C ARG A 148 -19.80 -15.18 -15.95
N ARG A 149 -18.70 -15.33 -16.71
CA ARG A 149 -18.60 -16.33 -17.82
C ARG A 149 -18.67 -17.76 -17.31
N GLU A 150 -18.22 -18.03 -16.10
CA GLU A 150 -18.36 -19.33 -15.43
C GLU A 150 -19.79 -19.58 -14.90
N GLY A 151 -20.71 -18.61 -15.10
CA GLY A 151 -22.13 -18.71 -14.78
C GLY A 151 -22.52 -18.21 -13.38
N PHE A 152 -21.61 -17.53 -12.67
CA PHE A 152 -21.96 -16.91 -11.38
C PHE A 152 -22.72 -15.60 -11.60
N LYS A 153 -23.79 -15.41 -10.85
CA LYS A 153 -24.49 -14.13 -10.78
C LYS A 153 -23.74 -13.15 -9.90
N ASP A 154 -23.95 -11.85 -10.09
CA ASP A 154 -23.26 -10.83 -9.32
C ASP A 154 -23.46 -10.93 -7.81
N GLU A 155 -24.65 -11.40 -7.38
CA GLU A 155 -24.97 -11.60 -5.97
C GLU A 155 -24.18 -12.76 -5.34
N GLN A 156 -23.62 -13.62 -6.17
CA GLN A 156 -22.83 -14.79 -5.78
C GLN A 156 -21.30 -14.50 -5.79
N ILE A 157 -20.89 -13.32 -6.25
CA ILE A 157 -19.47 -12.96 -6.37
C ILE A 157 -19.09 -11.98 -5.26
N PHE A 158 -18.05 -12.32 -4.52
CA PHE A 158 -17.46 -11.52 -3.44
C PHE A 158 -16.02 -11.18 -3.76
N VAL A 159 -15.56 -10.02 -3.33
CA VAL A 159 -14.18 -9.55 -3.54
C VAL A 159 -13.55 -9.23 -2.20
N ILE A 160 -12.36 -9.75 -1.95
CA ILE A 160 -11.54 -9.44 -0.78
C ILE A 160 -10.22 -8.86 -1.28
N ILE A 161 -9.78 -7.79 -0.67
CA ILE A 161 -8.49 -7.16 -0.97
C ILE A 161 -7.65 -7.19 0.30
N LEU A 162 -6.42 -7.70 0.18
CA LEU A 162 -5.40 -7.74 1.23
C LEU A 162 -4.35 -6.66 0.96
N PRO A 163 -4.53 -5.42 1.44
CA PRO A 163 -3.61 -4.33 1.14
C PRO A 163 -2.38 -4.38 2.06
N ARG A 164 -1.27 -3.80 1.61
CA ARG A 164 -0.10 -3.55 2.45
C ARG A 164 -0.33 -2.40 3.44
N TYR A 165 -0.95 -1.33 2.95
CA TYR A 165 -1.21 -0.13 3.73
C TYR A 165 -2.70 0.01 3.97
N ILE A 166 -3.04 0.29 5.22
CA ILE A 166 -4.42 0.55 5.62
C ILE A 166 -4.59 2.06 5.63
N ASP A 167 -5.20 2.57 4.57
CA ASP A 167 -5.73 3.93 4.53
C ASP A 167 -7.25 3.86 4.61
N SER A 168 -7.87 4.70 5.43
CA SER A 168 -9.33 4.83 5.51
C SER A 168 -9.98 5.16 4.15
N LYS A 169 -9.19 5.70 3.22
CA LYS A 169 -9.58 6.03 1.86
C LYS A 169 -9.17 4.97 0.84
N LEU A 170 -8.62 3.82 1.25
CA LEU A 170 -8.06 2.83 0.34
C LEU A 170 -9.07 2.40 -0.73
N PHE A 171 -10.35 2.26 -0.35
CA PHE A 171 -11.40 1.90 -1.30
C PHE A 171 -11.64 2.98 -2.35
N ASP A 172 -11.49 4.26 -1.98
CA ASP A 172 -11.62 5.40 -2.90
C ASP A 172 -10.34 5.62 -3.72
N HIS A 173 -9.18 5.24 -3.18
CA HIS A 173 -7.87 5.33 -3.84
C HIS A 173 -7.56 4.14 -4.74
N ILE A 174 -8.24 3.00 -4.59
CA ILE A 174 -8.17 1.93 -5.58
C ILE A 174 -8.73 2.53 -6.88
N ASN A 175 -7.81 2.87 -7.77
CA ASN A 175 -8.07 3.58 -9.01
C ASN A 175 -9.32 3.03 -9.69
N GLN A 176 -10.23 3.90 -10.11
CA GLN A 176 -11.46 3.50 -10.82
C GLN A 176 -11.18 2.54 -11.98
N SER A 177 -10.02 2.68 -12.63
CA SER A 177 -9.58 1.81 -13.71
C SER A 177 -9.50 0.32 -13.34
N VAL A 178 -9.29 -0.03 -12.07
CA VAL A 178 -9.25 -1.42 -11.58
C VAL A 178 -10.62 -2.12 -11.68
N TRP A 179 -11.70 -1.34 -11.56
CA TRP A 179 -13.09 -1.79 -11.55
C TRP A 179 -13.80 -1.64 -12.89
N ARG A 180 -13.15 -1.12 -13.91
CA ARG A 180 -13.76 -0.90 -15.22
C ARG A 180 -13.63 -2.15 -16.07
N LEU A 181 -14.73 -2.54 -16.70
CA LEU A 181 -14.84 -3.66 -17.61
C LEU A 181 -15.37 -3.14 -18.95
N PRO A 182 -14.77 -3.51 -20.09
CA PRO A 182 -15.34 -3.20 -21.39
C PRO A 182 -16.77 -3.72 -21.53
N SER A 183 -17.65 -2.95 -22.16
CA SER A 183 -19.07 -3.30 -22.31
C SER A 183 -19.31 -4.58 -23.13
N ASP A 184 -18.38 -4.91 -24.04
CA ASP A 184 -18.43 -6.10 -24.88
C ASP A 184 -17.82 -7.35 -24.22
N TRP A 185 -17.35 -7.26 -22.95
CA TRP A 185 -16.73 -8.36 -22.23
C TRP A 185 -17.65 -9.57 -22.04
N ASP A 186 -18.95 -9.35 -21.91
CA ASP A 186 -19.94 -10.41 -21.71
C ASP A 186 -20.41 -11.04 -23.06
N SER A 187 -19.84 -10.64 -24.20
CA SER A 187 -20.18 -11.20 -25.51
C SER A 187 -19.65 -12.64 -25.63
N PRO A 188 -20.52 -13.64 -25.91
CA PRO A 188 -20.14 -15.06 -25.90
C PRO A 188 -19.14 -15.47 -26.97
N ASN A 189 -18.80 -14.61 -27.92
CA ASN A 189 -17.93 -14.91 -29.07
C ASN A 189 -16.49 -14.44 -28.94
N GLN A 190 -16.06 -13.96 -27.76
CA GLN A 190 -14.68 -13.52 -27.59
C GLN A 190 -13.90 -14.52 -26.71
N GLU A 191 -13.31 -15.52 -27.34
CA GLU A 191 -12.07 -16.15 -26.88
C GLU A 191 -10.94 -15.09 -26.90
N ARG A 192 -11.03 -14.07 -26.05
CA ARG A 192 -9.91 -13.18 -25.83
C ARG A 192 -9.03 -13.78 -24.77
N ASP A 193 -7.94 -14.34 -25.25
CA ASP A 193 -6.73 -14.61 -24.50
C ASP A 193 -6.50 -13.49 -23.46
N CYS A 194 -6.07 -13.82 -22.26
CA CYS A 194 -5.84 -12.91 -21.14
C CYS A 194 -4.73 -11.86 -21.38
N ARG A 195 -4.37 -11.59 -22.60
CA ARG A 195 -3.41 -10.57 -23.01
C ARG A 195 -4.13 -9.23 -23.21
N TRP A 196 -4.35 -8.55 -22.09
CA TRP A 196 -4.76 -7.16 -22.07
C TRP A 196 -3.52 -6.26 -22.19
N GLU A 197 -2.76 -6.45 -23.24
CA GLU A 197 -1.79 -5.47 -23.68
C GLU A 197 -2.44 -4.65 -24.78
N SER A 198 -2.51 -3.35 -24.54
CA SER A 198 -2.58 -2.26 -25.52
C SER A 198 -3.87 -1.89 -26.26
N ASP A 199 -4.90 -2.67 -26.34
CA ASP A 199 -6.08 -2.22 -27.09
C ASP A 199 -7.12 -1.51 -26.19
N ALA A 200 -6.73 -0.37 -25.62
CA ALA A 200 -7.70 0.62 -25.15
C ALA A 200 -8.43 1.17 -26.38
N VAL A 201 -9.62 0.69 -26.64
CA VAL A 201 -10.53 1.42 -27.54
C VAL A 201 -10.70 2.79 -26.88
N SER A 202 -10.06 3.81 -27.44
CA SER A 202 -10.22 5.19 -27.02
C SER A 202 -11.68 5.56 -27.28
N CYS A 203 -12.48 5.61 -26.22
CA CYS A 203 -13.81 6.16 -26.33
C CYS A 203 -13.67 7.64 -26.69
N GLN A 204 -14.23 8.04 -27.82
CA GLN A 204 -14.37 9.44 -28.24
C GLN A 204 -15.51 10.17 -27.51
N CYS A 205 -15.83 9.76 -26.29
CA CYS A 205 -16.84 10.44 -25.49
C CYS A 205 -16.23 11.71 -24.91
N ASP A 206 -16.70 12.85 -25.34
CA ASP A 206 -16.40 14.15 -24.76
C ASP A 206 -16.72 14.15 -23.27
N GLY A 207 -15.74 14.22 -22.45
CA GLY A 207 -15.56 14.75 -21.10
C GLY A 207 -16.68 14.72 -20.07
N ASP A 208 -17.86 14.17 -20.35
CA ASP A 208 -19.00 14.14 -19.44
C ASP A 208 -18.87 12.92 -18.50
N LYS A 209 -18.47 13.18 -17.26
CA LYS A 209 -18.08 12.18 -16.25
C LYS A 209 -19.19 11.19 -15.85
N ASP A 210 -20.41 11.38 -16.28
CA ASP A 210 -21.60 10.60 -15.88
C ASP A 210 -22.30 9.85 -17.02
N ARG A 211 -21.82 9.92 -18.26
CA ARG A 211 -22.40 9.18 -19.38
C ARG A 211 -21.60 7.90 -19.69
N THR A 212 -22.21 6.75 -19.41
CA THR A 212 -21.82 5.48 -20.00
C THR A 212 -22.33 5.45 -21.44
N CYS A 213 -21.45 5.60 -22.42
CA CYS A 213 -21.85 5.37 -23.82
C CYS A 213 -21.85 3.86 -24.13
N GLU A 214 -22.70 3.43 -25.09
CA GLU A 214 -22.62 2.09 -25.67
C GLU A 214 -21.22 1.90 -26.26
N GLY A 215 -20.49 0.87 -25.77
CA GLY A 215 -19.09 0.62 -26.14
C GLY A 215 -18.07 1.06 -25.09
N CYS A 216 -18.46 1.74 -24.01
CA CYS A 216 -17.56 2.19 -22.94
C CYS A 216 -17.38 1.17 -21.82
N GLU A 217 -16.33 1.39 -21.03
CA GLU A 217 -16.06 0.58 -19.84
C GLU A 217 -17.18 0.74 -18.79
N ILE A 218 -17.63 -0.38 -18.24
CA ILE A 218 -18.62 -0.42 -17.14
C ILE A 218 -17.90 -0.36 -15.81
N ASP A 219 -18.18 0.64 -14.98
CA ASP A 219 -17.66 0.71 -13.61
C ASP A 219 -18.44 -0.24 -12.68
N LEU A 220 -17.78 -1.31 -12.25
CA LEU A 220 -18.35 -2.31 -11.35
C LEU A 220 -18.21 -1.94 -9.86
N ARG A 221 -17.47 -0.90 -9.51
CA ARG A 221 -17.14 -0.54 -8.13
C ARG A 221 -18.39 -0.37 -7.27
N ARG A 222 -19.33 0.46 -7.70
CA ARG A 222 -20.57 0.72 -6.95
C ARG A 222 -21.42 -0.54 -6.75
N LYS A 223 -21.49 -1.38 -7.78
CA LYS A 223 -22.27 -2.61 -7.76
C LYS A 223 -21.71 -3.65 -6.79
N PHE A 224 -20.38 -3.73 -6.70
CA PHE A 224 -19.69 -4.71 -5.85
C PHE A 224 -19.28 -4.16 -4.47
N ALA A 225 -19.39 -2.86 -4.21
CA ALA A 225 -19.07 -2.27 -2.91
C ALA A 225 -19.69 -3.00 -1.70
N PRO A 226 -20.98 -3.42 -1.72
CA PRO A 226 -21.57 -4.15 -0.60
C PRO A 226 -20.93 -5.53 -0.33
N ARG A 227 -20.36 -6.16 -1.37
CA ARG A 227 -19.72 -7.48 -1.33
C ARG A 227 -18.19 -7.43 -1.43
N THR A 228 -17.64 -6.24 -1.30
CA THR A 228 -16.19 -6.03 -1.23
C THR A 228 -15.76 -5.84 0.22
N LEU A 229 -14.68 -6.51 0.59
CA LEU A 229 -14.06 -6.40 1.89
C LEU A 229 -12.58 -6.06 1.73
N ILE A 230 -12.13 -5.04 2.44
CA ILE A 230 -10.71 -4.78 2.65
C ILE A 230 -10.35 -5.46 3.96
N LEU A 231 -9.46 -6.45 3.88
CA LEU A 231 -9.06 -7.27 5.00
C LEU A 231 -7.70 -6.81 5.51
N ASP A 232 -7.71 -6.26 6.69
CA ASP A 232 -6.57 -5.58 7.31
C ASP A 232 -6.13 -6.26 8.61
N LYS A 233 -5.97 -5.48 9.68
CA LYS A 233 -5.63 -5.95 11.02
C LYS A 233 -6.55 -7.05 11.56
N LEU A 234 -7.79 -7.14 11.09
CA LEU A 234 -8.73 -8.17 11.51
C LEU A 234 -8.29 -9.56 11.06
N PHE A 235 -7.47 -9.66 10.00
CA PHE A 235 -7.05 -10.96 9.50
C PHE A 235 -6.05 -11.67 10.43
N PRO A 236 -4.94 -11.06 10.87
CA PRO A 236 -4.08 -11.69 11.87
C PRO A 236 -4.79 -11.94 13.19
N ASP A 237 -5.70 -11.07 13.62
CA ASP A 237 -6.50 -11.29 14.84
C ASP A 237 -7.44 -12.50 14.71
N TRP A 238 -8.06 -12.69 13.54
CA TRP A 238 -8.86 -13.87 13.23
C TRP A 238 -8.02 -15.16 13.25
N LEU A 239 -6.81 -15.13 12.67
CA LEU A 239 -5.90 -16.27 12.70
C LEU A 239 -5.56 -16.69 14.14
N GLU A 240 -5.26 -15.73 15.02
CA GLU A 240 -4.90 -16.02 16.41
C GLU A 240 -6.12 -16.40 17.27
N ASN A 241 -7.20 -15.66 17.16
CA ASN A 241 -8.33 -15.81 18.08
C ASN A 241 -9.33 -16.88 17.63
N CYS A 242 -9.38 -17.19 16.34
CA CYS A 242 -10.33 -18.17 15.80
C CYS A 242 -9.66 -19.46 15.33
N CYS A 243 -8.53 -19.39 14.61
CA CYS A 243 -7.89 -20.60 14.06
C CYS A 243 -7.03 -21.33 15.10
N LEU A 244 -6.18 -20.62 15.83
CA LEU A 244 -5.26 -21.24 16.80
C LEU A 244 -5.95 -22.07 17.89
N PRO A 245 -7.05 -21.64 18.51
CA PRO A 245 -7.71 -22.45 19.54
C PRO A 245 -8.16 -23.84 19.05
N ILE A 246 -8.49 -23.95 17.77
CA ILE A 246 -8.91 -25.24 17.15
C ILE A 246 -7.71 -26.13 16.87
N LEU A 247 -6.59 -25.54 16.44
CA LEU A 247 -5.43 -26.26 15.92
C LEU A 247 -4.40 -26.60 16.99
N ALA A 248 -4.23 -25.76 18.00
CA ALA A 248 -3.15 -25.85 18.99
C ALA A 248 -3.04 -27.22 19.68
N ARG A 249 -4.15 -27.93 19.83
CA ARG A 249 -4.19 -29.27 20.46
C ARG A 249 -4.13 -30.43 19.46
N ARG A 250 -4.34 -30.17 18.16
CA ARG A 250 -4.48 -31.20 17.14
C ARG A 250 -3.35 -31.21 16.13
N GLU A 251 -2.95 -30.02 15.67
CA GLU A 251 -2.04 -29.80 14.55
C GLU A 251 -0.97 -28.77 14.91
N GLN A 252 -0.01 -29.18 15.73
CA GLN A 252 1.01 -28.29 16.27
C GLN A 252 1.85 -27.60 15.17
N VAL A 253 2.16 -28.30 14.07
CA VAL A 253 2.94 -27.75 12.96
C VAL A 253 2.15 -26.65 12.26
N LEU A 254 0.88 -26.90 11.95
CA LEU A 254 0.00 -25.90 11.33
C LEU A 254 -0.26 -24.73 12.28
N ALA A 255 -0.47 -24.99 13.56
CA ALA A 255 -0.62 -23.94 14.57
C ALA A 255 0.62 -23.04 14.64
N SER A 256 1.82 -23.63 14.63
CA SER A 256 3.08 -22.85 14.59
C SER A 256 3.21 -22.03 13.32
N ALA A 257 2.84 -22.57 12.15
CA ALA A 257 2.84 -21.83 10.89
C ALA A 257 1.86 -20.66 10.92
N ILE A 258 0.68 -20.85 11.50
CA ILE A 258 -0.31 -19.76 11.65
C ILE A 258 0.17 -18.69 12.61
N VAL A 259 0.83 -19.02 13.71
CA VAL A 259 1.46 -18.05 14.63
C VAL A 259 2.47 -17.21 13.86
N GLN A 260 3.36 -17.84 13.09
CA GLN A 260 4.36 -17.13 12.30
C GLN A 260 3.72 -16.25 11.21
N PHE A 261 2.66 -16.73 10.55
CA PHE A 261 1.98 -15.96 9.53
C PHE A 261 1.19 -14.79 10.11
N ALA A 262 0.50 -14.97 11.23
CA ALA A 262 -0.19 -13.89 11.93
C ALA A 262 0.80 -12.82 12.42
N ASP A 263 1.94 -13.22 12.99
CA ASP A 263 3.01 -12.30 13.40
C ASP A 263 3.61 -11.56 12.19
N TYR A 264 3.82 -12.23 11.06
CA TYR A 264 4.25 -11.61 9.81
C TYR A 264 3.27 -10.53 9.32
N LEU A 265 1.96 -10.84 9.29
CA LEU A 265 0.92 -9.88 8.93
C LEU A 265 0.87 -8.69 9.90
N LYS A 266 1.02 -8.94 11.21
CA LYS A 266 1.14 -7.87 12.20
C LYS A 266 2.36 -6.98 11.94
N GLY A 267 3.48 -7.55 11.47
CA GLY A 267 4.64 -6.79 11.03
C GLY A 267 4.33 -5.87 9.85
N ILE A 268 3.63 -6.37 8.83
CA ILE A 268 3.18 -5.58 7.67
C ILE A 268 2.29 -4.41 8.10
N TYR A 269 1.37 -4.64 9.05
CA TYR A 269 0.41 -3.64 9.52
C TYR A 269 0.92 -2.77 10.68
N ASN A 270 2.23 -2.82 11.01
CA ASN A 270 2.83 -2.12 12.15
C ASN A 270 2.10 -2.40 13.49
N ASN A 271 1.58 -3.61 13.65
CA ASN A 271 0.80 -4.04 14.81
C ASN A 271 1.46 -5.22 15.56
N ARG A 272 2.78 -5.37 15.40
CA ARG A 272 3.57 -6.46 16.03
C ARG A 272 3.89 -6.12 17.47
N ILE A 273 2.87 -6.05 18.32
CA ILE A 273 3.04 -5.68 19.71
C ILE A 273 2.62 -6.84 20.60
N ASN A 274 3.51 -7.23 21.49
CA ASN A 274 3.21 -8.18 22.56
C ASN A 274 2.15 -7.58 23.50
N ASN A 275 0.97 -8.17 23.58
CA ASN A 275 -0.15 -7.67 24.38
C ASN A 275 0.22 -7.46 25.86
N LYS A 276 1.09 -8.30 26.45
CA LYS A 276 1.57 -8.11 27.82
C LYS A 276 2.45 -6.89 27.94
N LEU A 277 3.41 -6.71 27.02
CA LEU A 277 4.26 -5.53 26.98
C LEU A 277 3.44 -4.26 26.75
N ASN A 278 2.40 -4.33 25.92
CA ASN A 278 1.47 -3.20 25.74
C ASN A 278 0.74 -2.80 27.01
N MET A 279 0.19 -3.77 27.74
CA MET A 279 -0.46 -3.48 29.02
C MET A 279 0.54 -2.83 29.99
N GLU A 280 1.75 -3.36 30.07
CA GLU A 280 2.81 -2.78 30.90
C GLU A 280 3.21 -1.36 30.46
N ILE A 281 3.26 -1.10 29.15
CA ILE A 281 3.50 0.24 28.59
C ILE A 281 2.36 1.19 28.96
N VAL A 282 1.10 0.76 28.83
CA VAL A 282 -0.07 1.58 29.20
C VAL A 282 -0.05 1.89 30.69
N ASP A 283 0.25 0.91 31.54
CA ASP A 283 0.34 1.11 32.98
C ASP A 283 1.54 2.01 33.36
N PHE A 284 2.67 1.85 32.68
CA PHE A 284 3.82 2.75 32.82
C PHE A 284 3.46 4.19 32.44
N LEU A 285 2.83 4.41 31.27
CA LEU A 285 2.41 5.73 30.82
C LEU A 285 1.37 6.35 31.76
N ARG A 286 0.43 5.54 32.28
CA ARG A 286 -0.53 6.01 33.30
C ARG A 286 0.19 6.53 34.52
N ASN A 287 1.16 5.81 35.03
CA ASN A 287 1.93 6.19 36.22
C ASN A 287 2.83 7.42 35.98
N GLU A 288 3.41 7.56 34.79
CA GLU A 288 4.28 8.72 34.48
C GLU A 288 3.51 9.99 34.12
N LEU A 289 2.35 9.87 33.46
CA LEU A 289 1.58 11.02 32.96
C LEU A 289 0.45 11.45 33.89
N LEU A 290 -0.22 10.48 34.55
CA LEU A 290 -1.51 10.74 35.21
C LEU A 290 -1.45 10.68 36.72
N LYS A 291 -0.28 10.38 37.29
CA LYS A 291 -0.08 10.16 38.73
C LYS A 291 -0.60 11.32 39.59
N ASP A 292 -0.36 12.55 39.15
CA ASP A 292 -0.65 13.76 39.93
C ASP A 292 -2.00 14.41 39.58
N GLU A 293 -2.75 13.82 38.64
CA GLU A 293 -4.05 14.33 38.18
C GLU A 293 -5.20 13.40 38.64
N PRO A 294 -5.96 13.82 39.67
CA PRO A 294 -6.98 12.97 40.29
C PRO A 294 -8.29 12.85 39.48
N SER A 295 -8.56 13.83 38.60
CA SER A 295 -9.83 13.87 37.88
C SER A 295 -9.73 13.19 36.51
N SER A 296 -10.72 12.37 36.14
CA SER A 296 -10.77 11.71 34.84
C SER A 296 -10.77 12.70 33.67
N LEU A 297 -11.40 13.86 33.82
CA LEU A 297 -11.39 14.91 32.81
C LEU A 297 -10.02 15.58 32.67
N GLY A 298 -9.32 15.80 33.78
CA GLY A 298 -7.95 16.32 33.79
C GLY A 298 -6.99 15.32 33.10
N GLN A 299 -7.12 14.04 33.44
CA GLN A 299 -6.35 12.95 32.79
C GLN A 299 -6.58 12.91 31.28
N ALA A 300 -7.83 13.02 30.81
CA ALA A 300 -8.13 13.07 29.38
C ALA A 300 -7.46 14.27 28.70
N LYS A 301 -7.57 15.47 29.28
CA LYS A 301 -6.93 16.69 28.76
C LYS A 301 -5.40 16.58 28.69
N LEU A 302 -4.78 15.94 29.69
CA LEU A 302 -3.33 15.70 29.67
C LEU A 302 -2.93 14.76 28.53
N ILE A 303 -3.69 13.68 28.30
CA ILE A 303 -3.44 12.76 27.18
C ILE A 303 -3.60 13.49 25.84
N GLU A 304 -4.68 14.26 25.66
CA GLU A 304 -4.92 15.07 24.46
C GLU A 304 -3.79 16.08 24.21
N ALA A 305 -3.31 16.75 25.25
CA ALA A 305 -2.19 17.68 25.12
C ALA A 305 -0.90 16.97 24.67
N LYS A 306 -0.61 15.77 25.20
CA LYS A 306 0.56 14.98 24.78
C LYS A 306 0.43 14.39 23.37
N GLN A 307 -0.78 14.07 22.95
CA GLN A 307 -1.05 13.67 21.56
C GLN A 307 -0.82 14.84 20.59
N ALA A 308 -1.26 16.04 20.93
CA ALA A 308 -1.02 17.24 20.13
C ALA A 308 0.49 17.56 20.03
N GLU A 309 1.23 17.49 21.15
CA GLU A 309 2.68 17.66 21.18
C GLU A 309 3.42 16.64 20.30
N LEU A 310 2.97 15.37 20.29
CA LEU A 310 3.52 14.32 19.43
C LEU A 310 3.25 14.59 17.94
N GLU A 311 2.06 15.06 17.60
CA GLU A 311 1.72 15.40 16.19
C GLU A 311 2.48 16.63 15.72
N ASP A 312 2.69 17.64 16.58
CA ASP A 312 3.55 18.80 16.26
C ASP A 312 5.00 18.36 16.01
N LEU A 313 5.55 17.46 16.83
CA LEU A 313 6.89 16.91 16.62
C LEU A 313 6.98 16.12 15.32
N LYS A 314 6.00 15.29 15.02
CA LYS A 314 5.91 14.53 13.78
C LYS A 314 5.86 15.44 12.55
N ASN A 315 5.11 16.52 12.60
CA ASN A 315 5.03 17.51 11.53
C ASN A 315 6.37 18.26 11.35
N GLY A 316 7.01 18.65 12.46
CA GLY A 316 8.35 19.23 12.41
C GLY A 316 9.41 18.32 11.79
N LEU A 317 9.35 17.02 12.08
CA LEU A 317 10.23 16.02 11.44
C LEU A 317 9.95 15.86 9.95
N LYS A 318 8.68 15.94 9.51
CA LYS A 318 8.33 15.92 8.08
C LYS A 318 8.88 17.15 7.36
N GLU A 319 8.72 18.34 7.94
CA GLU A 319 9.27 19.58 7.38
C GLU A 319 10.80 19.52 7.30
N LEU A 320 11.47 18.99 8.33
CA LEU A 320 12.91 18.78 8.32
C LEU A 320 13.34 17.82 7.23
N CYS A 321 12.63 16.70 7.08
CA CYS A 321 12.89 15.71 6.05
C CYS A 321 12.73 16.33 4.65
N HIS A 322 11.67 17.12 4.43
CA HIS A 322 11.46 17.84 3.17
C HIS A 322 12.58 18.84 2.89
N SER A 323 13.03 19.60 3.91
CA SER A 323 14.16 20.52 3.76
C SER A 323 15.45 19.79 3.35
N VAL A 324 15.75 18.64 3.97
CA VAL A 324 16.92 17.83 3.61
C VAL A 324 16.83 17.32 2.17
N TYR A 325 15.63 16.91 1.73
CA TYR A 325 15.43 16.49 0.33
C TYR A 325 15.55 17.67 -0.66
N THR A 326 15.09 18.86 -0.29
CA THR A 326 15.29 20.07 -1.10
C THR A 326 16.79 20.38 -1.28
N ASP A 327 17.58 20.28 -0.22
CA ASP A 327 19.03 20.45 -0.28
C ASP A 327 19.68 19.37 -1.19
N LEU A 328 19.22 18.11 -1.10
CA LEU A 328 19.69 17.02 -1.95
C LEU A 328 19.36 17.25 -3.43
N ILE A 329 18.14 17.66 -3.76
CA ILE A 329 17.72 18.03 -5.13
C ILE A 329 18.60 19.17 -5.67
N LYS A 330 18.89 20.16 -4.84
CA LYS A 330 19.78 21.25 -5.19
C LYS A 330 21.20 20.79 -5.47
N GLN A 331 21.72 19.87 -4.66
CA GLN A 331 23.04 19.27 -4.88
C GLN A 331 23.09 18.51 -6.20
N TRP A 332 22.08 17.68 -6.49
CA TRP A 332 21.98 16.96 -7.76
C TRP A 332 21.88 17.90 -8.96
N TYR A 333 21.08 18.97 -8.84
CA TYR A 333 21.01 20.01 -9.85
C TYR A 333 22.39 20.64 -10.13
N GLU A 334 23.13 21.04 -9.11
CA GLU A 334 24.45 21.62 -9.27
C GLU A 334 25.48 20.64 -9.92
N ASN A 335 25.35 19.35 -9.62
CA ASN A 335 26.14 18.30 -10.26
C ASN A 335 25.87 18.25 -11.78
N LEU A 336 24.59 18.21 -12.16
CA LEU A 336 24.17 18.09 -13.55
C LEU A 336 24.30 19.39 -14.34
N LYS A 337 24.22 20.55 -13.70
CA LYS A 337 24.36 21.85 -14.35
C LYS A 337 25.70 22.01 -15.11
N ARG A 338 26.75 21.34 -14.64
CA ARG A 338 28.06 21.35 -15.29
C ARG A 338 28.05 20.64 -16.64
N THR A 339 27.22 19.62 -16.81
CA THR A 339 27.12 18.78 -18.01
C THR A 339 25.95 19.17 -18.92
N TRP A 340 24.84 19.67 -18.38
CA TRP A 340 23.60 19.97 -19.12
C TRP A 340 23.44 21.47 -19.44
N GLY A 341 24.19 22.33 -18.76
CA GLY A 341 24.21 23.78 -19.00
C GLY A 341 22.86 24.45 -18.76
N GLU A 342 22.50 25.40 -19.63
CA GLU A 342 21.27 26.21 -19.50
C GLU A 342 19.96 25.44 -19.82
N GLN A 343 20.04 24.22 -20.32
CA GLN A 343 18.85 23.40 -20.61
C GLN A 343 18.22 22.85 -19.33
N LEU A 344 18.99 22.79 -18.22
CA LEU A 344 18.54 22.30 -16.94
C LEU A 344 17.74 23.38 -16.21
N ILE A 345 16.48 23.08 -15.95
CA ILE A 345 15.55 23.94 -15.21
C ILE A 345 15.55 23.49 -13.75
N TYR A 346 15.64 24.46 -12.84
CA TYR A 346 15.54 24.24 -11.40
C TYR A 346 14.31 24.92 -10.83
N ASP A 347 13.60 24.18 -9.99
CA ASP A 347 12.54 24.67 -9.11
C ASP A 347 12.88 24.21 -7.70
N ILE A 348 12.22 24.75 -6.66
CA ILE A 348 12.60 24.53 -5.28
C ILE A 348 12.58 23.03 -4.88
N ASP A 349 11.65 22.27 -5.45
CA ASP A 349 11.41 20.85 -5.15
C ASP A 349 11.70 19.92 -6.34
N SER A 350 12.35 20.44 -7.37
CA SER A 350 12.61 19.68 -8.59
C SER A 350 13.72 20.26 -9.45
N PHE A 351 14.28 19.42 -10.29
CA PHE A 351 15.01 19.83 -11.48
C PHE A 351 14.67 18.95 -12.66
N TYR A 352 14.66 19.49 -13.87
CA TYR A 352 14.36 18.75 -15.08
C TYR A 352 14.88 19.44 -16.35
N ILE A 353 14.95 18.67 -17.42
CA ILE A 353 15.08 19.19 -18.79
C ILE A 353 13.78 18.97 -19.55
N LYS A 354 13.56 19.79 -20.59
CA LYS A 354 12.41 19.65 -21.49
C LYS A 354 12.86 19.27 -22.89
N PHE A 355 12.25 18.22 -23.44
CA PHE A 355 12.39 17.84 -24.85
C PHE A 355 11.13 17.11 -25.33
N ASN A 356 10.74 17.35 -26.57
CA ASN A 356 9.59 16.68 -27.21
C ASN A 356 8.32 16.62 -26.35
N ASN A 357 7.97 17.70 -25.62
CA ASN A 357 6.88 17.77 -24.67
C ASN A 357 6.99 16.85 -23.43
N ILE A 358 8.19 16.37 -23.15
CA ILE A 358 8.50 15.59 -21.95
C ILE A 358 9.38 16.44 -21.02
N GLN A 359 9.13 16.33 -19.73
CA GLN A 359 10.03 16.76 -18.66
C GLN A 359 10.71 15.51 -18.11
N CYS A 360 12.04 15.46 -18.14
CA CYS A 360 12.85 14.39 -17.55
C CYS A 360 13.68 14.96 -16.41
N GLY A 361 13.55 14.43 -15.20
CA GLY A 361 14.26 14.98 -14.05
C GLY A 361 13.94 14.28 -12.73
N CYS A 362 14.15 15.02 -11.64
CA CYS A 362 13.84 14.58 -10.28
C CYS A 362 12.90 15.55 -9.57
N TRP A 363 12.07 15.01 -8.72
CA TRP A 363 11.08 15.73 -7.89
C TRP A 363 11.07 15.20 -6.47
N ILE A 364 10.52 15.98 -5.54
CA ILE A 364 10.28 15.58 -4.16
C ILE A 364 8.78 15.29 -3.98
N GLY A 365 8.50 14.08 -3.47
CA GLY A 365 7.22 13.70 -2.91
C GLY A 365 7.40 13.36 -1.42
N ASN A 366 6.97 12.19 -1.02
CA ASN A 366 7.31 11.64 0.31
C ASN A 366 8.81 11.36 0.44
N ARG A 367 9.49 11.15 -0.67
CA ARG A 367 10.95 11.06 -0.85
C ARG A 367 11.30 11.40 -2.30
N PRO A 368 12.57 11.66 -2.63
CA PRO A 368 12.98 11.96 -3.99
C PRO A 368 12.65 10.82 -4.97
N TYR A 369 12.25 11.21 -6.19
CA TYR A 369 11.99 10.29 -7.28
C TYR A 369 12.42 10.91 -8.61
N TRP A 370 12.83 10.08 -9.54
CA TRP A 370 13.07 10.45 -10.92
C TRP A 370 11.82 10.18 -11.76
N GLY A 371 11.69 10.84 -12.88
CA GLY A 371 10.57 10.54 -13.77
C GLY A 371 10.63 11.24 -15.14
N PHE A 372 9.71 10.80 -15.98
CA PHE A 372 9.35 11.41 -17.25
C PHE A 372 7.89 11.84 -17.19
N LYS A 373 7.67 13.15 -17.21
CA LYS A 373 6.36 13.78 -17.08
C LYS A 373 5.95 14.43 -18.40
N SER A 374 4.65 14.38 -18.76
CA SER A 374 4.12 15.04 -19.96
C SER A 374 2.71 15.58 -19.72
N ASP A 375 2.42 16.71 -20.35
CA ASP A 375 1.05 17.27 -20.39
C ASP A 375 0.11 16.44 -21.31
N THR A 376 0.69 15.57 -22.15
CA THR A 376 -0.03 14.64 -23.04
C THR A 376 0.40 13.20 -22.80
N PRO A 377 0.13 12.63 -21.60
CA PRO A 377 0.65 11.32 -21.20
C PRO A 377 0.07 10.15 -21.99
N ASN A 378 -1.00 10.39 -22.75
CA ASN A 378 -1.64 9.37 -23.59
C ASN A 378 -1.07 9.31 -25.02
N ASP A 379 -0.08 10.15 -25.38
CA ASP A 379 0.57 10.10 -26.67
C ASP A 379 1.49 8.87 -26.76
N ASP A 380 1.13 7.93 -27.62
CA ASP A 380 1.84 6.67 -27.78
C ASP A 380 3.27 6.84 -28.31
N LYS A 381 3.54 7.93 -29.07
CA LYS A 381 4.89 8.25 -29.51
C LYS A 381 5.78 8.67 -28.34
N LEU A 382 5.22 9.41 -27.38
CA LEU A 382 5.96 9.80 -26.18
C LEU A 382 6.21 8.59 -25.28
N LYS A 383 5.22 7.71 -25.13
CA LYS A 383 5.39 6.44 -24.36
C LYS A 383 6.49 5.57 -24.96
N GLU A 384 6.47 5.39 -26.29
CA GLU A 384 7.48 4.58 -26.98
C GLU A 384 8.88 5.23 -26.88
N MET A 385 8.95 6.54 -26.97
CA MET A 385 10.20 7.29 -26.78
C MET A 385 10.77 7.08 -25.37
N VAL A 386 9.94 7.21 -24.32
CA VAL A 386 10.36 7.00 -22.93
C VAL A 386 10.76 5.54 -22.72
N LYS A 387 9.98 4.58 -23.22
CA LYS A 387 10.30 3.17 -23.17
C LYS A 387 11.67 2.88 -23.79
N THR A 388 11.95 3.43 -24.98
CA THR A 388 13.24 3.25 -25.65
C THR A 388 14.41 3.83 -24.83
N ILE A 389 14.22 5.01 -24.20
CA ILE A 389 15.22 5.61 -23.30
C ILE A 389 15.46 4.71 -22.10
N MET A 390 14.39 4.20 -21.47
CA MET A 390 14.46 3.33 -20.31
C MET A 390 15.18 2.00 -20.61
N GLU A 391 14.84 1.35 -21.72
CA GLU A 391 15.50 0.12 -22.19
C GLU A 391 16.97 0.36 -22.46
N ARG A 392 17.33 1.50 -23.07
CA ARG A 392 18.74 1.89 -23.30
C ARG A 392 19.51 2.04 -21.98
N CYS A 393 18.83 2.45 -20.92
CA CYS A 393 19.38 2.52 -19.57
C CYS A 393 19.33 1.19 -18.80
N GLY A 394 18.85 0.10 -19.42
CA GLY A 394 18.73 -1.21 -18.79
C GLY A 394 17.57 -1.31 -17.78
N ILE A 395 16.57 -0.44 -17.91
CA ILE A 395 15.35 -0.45 -17.08
C ILE A 395 14.22 -0.97 -17.94
N ILE A 396 13.63 -2.10 -17.53
CA ILE A 396 12.57 -2.77 -18.27
C ILE A 396 11.19 -2.44 -17.69
N GLU A 397 10.16 -2.62 -18.50
CA GLU A 397 8.78 -2.45 -18.11
C GLU A 397 8.45 -3.30 -16.86
N GLY A 398 7.76 -2.70 -15.89
CA GLY A 398 7.49 -3.30 -14.57
C GLY A 398 8.50 -2.93 -13.48
N GLN A 399 9.62 -2.28 -13.81
CA GLN A 399 10.58 -1.73 -12.85
C GLN A 399 10.34 -0.24 -12.54
N TYR A 400 9.29 0.36 -13.10
CA TYR A 400 8.90 1.74 -12.87
C TYR A 400 7.38 1.88 -12.89
N CYS A 401 6.87 2.95 -12.30
CA CYS A 401 5.45 3.25 -12.26
C CYS A 401 5.04 4.16 -13.42
N VAL A 402 3.82 3.97 -13.91
CA VAL A 402 3.17 4.83 -14.91
C VAL A 402 1.85 5.28 -14.32
N GLU A 403 1.65 6.58 -14.12
CA GLU A 403 0.45 7.09 -13.46
C GLU A 403 0.18 8.55 -13.84
N ASN A 404 -1.09 8.87 -14.17
CA ASN A 404 -1.54 10.22 -14.49
C ASN A 404 -0.69 10.91 -15.58
N GLU A 405 0.01 11.98 -15.23
CA GLU A 405 0.91 12.76 -16.10
C GLU A 405 2.32 12.15 -16.25
N TRP A 406 2.60 11.03 -15.55
CA TRP A 406 3.89 10.36 -15.54
C TRP A 406 3.94 9.24 -16.55
N LEU A 407 4.84 9.35 -17.51
CA LEU A 407 5.13 8.30 -18.50
C LEU A 407 6.00 7.18 -17.90
N ALA A 408 6.86 7.52 -16.93
CA ALA A 408 7.65 6.62 -16.12
C ALA A 408 8.15 7.35 -14.88
N TRP A 409 8.16 6.71 -13.72
CA TRP A 409 8.78 7.25 -12.50
C TRP A 409 9.10 6.15 -11.50
N ASP A 410 10.09 6.40 -10.63
CA ASP A 410 10.39 5.56 -9.45
C ASP A 410 11.21 6.37 -8.44
N TYR A 411 11.22 5.91 -7.19
CA TYR A 411 12.02 6.50 -6.12
C TYR A 411 13.51 6.31 -6.35
N THR A 412 14.32 7.26 -5.87
CA THR A 412 15.78 7.20 -6.05
C THR A 412 16.53 7.86 -4.90
N ASP A 413 17.70 7.29 -4.60
CA ASP A 413 18.71 7.89 -3.73
C ASP A 413 19.88 8.49 -4.53
N LYS A 414 19.85 8.40 -5.87
CA LYS A 414 20.89 8.81 -6.82
C LYS A 414 20.28 9.46 -8.05
N GLY A 415 19.55 10.54 -7.83
CA GLY A 415 18.77 11.18 -8.89
C GLY A 415 19.63 11.82 -9.98
N ASP A 416 20.76 12.41 -9.64
CA ASP A 416 21.71 12.97 -10.60
C ASP A 416 22.32 11.88 -11.51
N GLU A 417 22.85 10.79 -10.94
CA GLU A 417 23.39 9.66 -11.73
C GLU A 417 22.32 9.07 -12.67
N GLN A 418 21.07 8.93 -12.18
CA GLN A 418 20.00 8.36 -12.97
C GLN A 418 19.55 9.29 -14.10
N CYS A 419 19.38 10.58 -13.81
CA CYS A 419 19.02 11.56 -14.82
C CYS A 419 20.13 11.75 -15.86
N GLU A 420 21.41 11.67 -15.47
CA GLU A 420 22.54 11.72 -16.41
C GLU A 420 22.50 10.54 -17.40
N ARG A 421 22.17 9.34 -16.93
CA ARG A 421 21.98 8.17 -17.81
C ARG A 421 20.84 8.39 -18.81
N PHE A 422 19.71 8.94 -18.37
CA PHE A 422 18.57 9.26 -19.24
C PHE A 422 18.94 10.32 -20.28
N TYR A 423 19.67 11.35 -19.87
CA TYR A 423 20.14 12.41 -20.77
C TYR A 423 21.04 11.85 -21.89
N HIS A 424 22.03 11.04 -21.53
CA HIS A 424 22.93 10.42 -22.50
C HIS A 424 22.17 9.48 -23.43
N ALA A 425 21.29 8.66 -22.93
CA ALA A 425 20.46 7.76 -23.75
C ALA A 425 19.57 8.56 -24.73
N ALA A 426 18.91 9.62 -24.27
CA ALA A 426 18.07 10.47 -25.13
C ALA A 426 18.88 11.18 -26.22
N LYS A 427 20.12 11.61 -25.91
CA LYS A 427 21.01 12.22 -26.87
C LYS A 427 21.54 11.23 -27.91
N GLU A 428 21.96 10.03 -27.48
CA GLU A 428 22.39 8.94 -28.39
C GLU A 428 21.26 8.50 -29.34
N LEU A 429 20.03 8.53 -28.88
CA LEU A 429 18.83 8.19 -29.67
C LEU A 429 18.35 9.35 -30.56
N GLY A 430 18.99 10.51 -30.47
CA GLY A 430 18.66 11.71 -31.29
C GLY A 430 17.40 12.45 -30.82
N TYR A 431 16.89 12.19 -29.62
CA TYR A 431 15.75 12.90 -29.05
C TYR A 431 16.11 14.23 -28.40
N LEU A 432 17.38 14.40 -28.02
CA LEU A 432 18.01 15.61 -27.52
C LEU A 432 19.12 16.05 -28.50
N LYS A 433 19.18 17.39 -28.78
CA LYS A 433 20.23 18.00 -29.65
C LYS A 433 21.50 18.26 -28.85
#